data_7e18cdaff69640538c00b079b03257a3
#
_entry.id   7e18cdaff69640538c00b079b03257a3
#
_cell.length_a   1.000
_cell.length_b   1.000
_cell.length_c   1.000
_cell.angle_alpha   90.00
_cell.angle_beta   90.00
_cell.angle_gamma   90.00
#
_symmetry.space_group_name_H-M   'P 1'
#
loop_
_entity.id
_entity.type
_entity.pdbx_description
1 polymer ?
#
loop_
_entity_poly.entity_id
_entity_poly.type
_entity_poly.pdbx_seq_one_letter_code
_entity_poly.pdbx_strand_id
1 'polypeptide(L)'
;SVWDERFKSVANGASSPTPTGVMVAALAAAQTLPHRVDFAGWQRPLADRGEVRMASAPLRDLAVRYGMAPGAKGLTPALECTSSAFHAGLLRGLFDSDGSVQGTQSKGVSVRLAQSDLANLQAVQRMLLRMGIASKLHDQRRPSGTRMLPNGQGSQGLYVVAAQHELVISGDNLAEFAERVGFSDEAKADALERALRGYQRRLNRERFVATVEGLTPDGYEDV
;
A
#
# COMPACT_ATOMS: atom_id res chain seq x y z
N SER A 1 11.83 -1.22 6.22
CA SER A 1 12.84 -1.53 5.19
C SER A 1 12.25 -1.41 3.80
N VAL A 2 13.09 -1.08 2.84
CA VAL A 2 12.78 -1.05 1.40
C VAL A 2 13.74 -2.00 0.69
N TRP A 3 13.24 -2.73 -0.29
CA TRP A 3 14.03 -3.60 -1.15
C TRP A 3 14.18 -2.93 -2.51
N ASP A 4 15.43 -2.68 -2.91
CA ASP A 4 15.75 -2.08 -4.20
C ASP A 4 17.02 -2.76 -4.74
N GLU A 5 16.89 -3.39 -5.90
CA GLU A 5 18.00 -4.13 -6.53
C GLU A 5 19.22 -3.27 -6.84
N ARG A 6 19.03 -1.96 -7.06
CA ARG A 6 20.12 -1.01 -7.27
C ARG A 6 21.11 -0.96 -6.11
N PHE A 7 20.67 -1.31 -4.89
CA PHE A 7 21.51 -1.36 -3.71
C PHE A 7 22.32 -2.65 -3.57
N LYS A 8 22.05 -3.69 -4.35
CA LYS A 8 22.83 -4.95 -4.29
C LYS A 8 24.30 -4.75 -4.64
N SER A 9 24.61 -3.83 -5.54
CA SER A 9 25.98 -3.57 -6.01
C SER A 9 26.80 -2.67 -5.09
N VAL A 10 26.20 -2.03 -4.11
CA VAL A 10 26.87 -1.06 -3.20
C VAL A 10 27.94 -1.73 -2.34
N ALA A 11 27.82 -3.03 -2.08
CA ALA A 11 28.82 -3.80 -1.32
C ALA A 11 30.21 -3.82 -1.99
N ASN A 12 30.32 -3.53 -3.28
CA ASN A 12 31.56 -3.57 -4.06
C ASN A 12 32.22 -2.20 -4.22
N GLY A 13 31.93 -1.23 -3.35
CA GLY A 13 32.55 0.11 -3.38
C GLY A 13 31.95 1.07 -4.41
N ALA A 14 30.86 0.70 -5.08
CA ALA A 14 30.09 1.62 -5.90
C ALA A 14 29.38 2.67 -5.02
N SER A 15 29.18 3.89 -5.56
CA SER A 15 28.40 4.92 -4.88
C SER A 15 26.96 4.44 -4.65
N SER A 16 26.42 4.71 -3.46
CA SER A 16 25.01 4.43 -3.17
C SER A 16 24.10 5.11 -4.17
N PRO A 17 23.11 4.41 -4.74
CA PRO A 17 22.13 5.06 -5.58
C PRO A 17 21.37 6.15 -4.82
N THR A 18 20.98 7.21 -5.51
CA THR A 18 20.17 8.27 -4.91
C THR A 18 18.81 7.70 -4.51
N PRO A 19 18.37 7.91 -3.26
CA PRO A 19 17.02 7.52 -2.86
C PRO A 19 15.97 8.23 -3.71
N THR A 20 14.96 7.50 -4.16
CA THR A 20 13.86 8.03 -4.96
C THR A 20 12.51 7.52 -4.44
N GLY A 21 11.44 8.15 -4.87
CA GLY A 21 10.08 7.68 -4.65
C GLY A 21 9.78 7.39 -3.17
N VAL A 22 9.47 6.13 -2.87
CA VAL A 22 9.08 5.68 -1.51
C VAL A 22 10.14 6.00 -0.45
N MET A 23 11.44 5.90 -0.79
CA MET A 23 12.51 6.18 0.16
C MET A 23 12.57 7.66 0.55
N VAL A 24 12.38 8.55 -0.42
CA VAL A 24 12.33 10.01 -0.19
C VAL A 24 11.11 10.36 0.66
N ALA A 25 9.94 9.86 0.29
CA ALA A 25 8.70 10.11 1.01
C ALA A 25 8.76 9.60 2.46
N ALA A 26 9.26 8.38 2.68
CA ALA A 26 9.40 7.81 4.01
C ALA A 26 10.43 8.56 4.88
N LEU A 27 11.55 9.02 4.31
CA LEU A 27 12.52 9.81 5.03
C LEU A 27 11.94 11.17 5.41
N ALA A 28 11.29 11.87 4.48
CA ALA A 28 10.64 13.15 4.75
C ALA A 28 9.60 13.02 5.88
N ALA A 29 8.75 11.99 5.85
CA ALA A 29 7.81 11.71 6.91
C ALA A 29 8.48 11.42 8.27
N ALA A 30 9.57 10.64 8.28
CA ALA A 30 10.29 10.33 9.51
C ALA A 30 10.97 11.58 10.12
N GLN A 31 11.41 12.51 9.28
CA GLN A 31 12.02 13.78 9.72
C GLN A 31 11.04 14.75 10.36
N THR A 32 9.74 14.61 10.12
CA THR A 32 8.69 15.41 10.81
C THR A 32 8.46 14.97 12.25
N LEU A 33 8.87 13.75 12.60
CA LEU A 33 8.73 13.22 13.95
C LEU A 33 9.90 13.66 14.82
N PRO A 34 9.72 13.80 16.15
CA PRO A 34 10.84 14.03 17.07
C PRO A 34 11.90 12.92 16.89
N HIS A 35 13.15 13.29 16.68
CA HIS A 35 14.25 12.35 16.49
C HIS A 35 15.52 12.82 17.16
N ARG A 36 16.44 11.92 17.39
CA ARG A 36 17.76 12.23 17.96
C ARG A 36 18.59 13.01 16.95
N VAL A 37 19.56 13.77 17.46
CA VAL A 37 20.48 14.57 16.64
C VAL A 37 21.30 13.70 15.67
N ASP A 38 21.55 12.46 16.06
CA ASP A 38 22.29 11.46 15.26
C ASP A 38 21.40 10.62 14.32
N PHE A 39 20.16 11.02 14.07
CA PHE A 39 19.28 10.34 13.14
C PHE A 39 19.79 10.48 11.69
N ALA A 40 20.36 9.41 11.17
CA ALA A 40 20.95 9.38 9.83
C ALA A 40 19.97 8.98 8.71
N GLY A 41 18.70 8.69 9.04
CA GLY A 41 17.70 8.22 8.05
C GLY A 41 17.98 6.80 7.59
N TRP A 42 18.13 6.61 6.28
CA TRP A 42 18.39 5.31 5.70
C TRP A 42 19.80 4.80 6.04
N GLN A 43 19.88 3.62 6.60
CA GLN A 43 21.14 2.94 6.90
C GLN A 43 21.73 2.34 5.63
N ARG A 44 23.05 2.08 5.64
CA ARG A 44 23.71 1.38 4.53
C ARG A 44 23.05 0.02 4.28
N PRO A 45 22.90 -0.38 3.00
CA PRO A 45 22.35 -1.68 2.67
C PRO A 45 23.19 -2.78 3.30
N LEU A 46 22.52 -3.85 3.72
CA LEU A 46 23.22 -5.09 4.05
C LEU A 46 23.83 -5.67 2.76
N ALA A 47 25.07 -6.13 2.86
CA ALA A 47 25.78 -6.72 1.74
C ALA A 47 24.92 -7.79 1.02
N ASP A 48 24.87 -7.72 -0.30
CA ASP A 48 24.22 -8.66 -1.21
C ASP A 48 22.69 -8.78 -1.10
N ARG A 49 22.01 -7.99 -0.28
CA ARG A 49 20.56 -8.12 -0.09
C ARG A 49 19.71 -7.07 -0.79
N GLY A 50 20.26 -5.95 -1.20
CA GLY A 50 19.48 -4.84 -1.74
C GLY A 50 18.43 -4.28 -0.75
N GLU A 51 18.57 -4.61 0.54
CA GLU A 51 17.66 -4.17 1.59
C GLU A 51 18.24 -2.96 2.30
N VAL A 52 17.45 -1.89 2.35
CA VAL A 52 17.77 -0.65 3.07
C VAL A 52 16.83 -0.49 4.24
N ARG A 53 17.34 -0.13 5.40
CA ARG A 53 16.58 0.00 6.65
C ARG A 53 16.66 1.41 7.19
N MET A 54 15.59 1.85 7.81
CA MET A 54 15.53 3.08 8.60
C MET A 54 15.03 2.73 9.99
N ALA A 55 15.78 3.12 11.01
CA ALA A 55 15.41 2.93 12.41
C ALA A 55 14.86 4.26 12.95
N SER A 56 13.62 4.24 13.43
CA SER A 56 12.98 5.41 14.05
C SER A 56 12.14 4.93 15.25
N ALA A 57 12.58 5.30 16.45
CA ALA A 57 11.84 5.00 17.67
C ALA A 57 10.46 5.68 17.68
N PRO A 58 10.32 6.97 17.32
CA PRO A 58 9.01 7.62 17.28
C PRO A 58 8.04 6.96 16.31
N LEU A 59 8.51 6.50 15.14
CA LEU A 59 7.66 5.78 14.20
C LEU A 59 7.21 4.42 14.76
N ARG A 60 8.10 3.71 15.45
CA ARG A 60 7.74 2.47 16.14
C ARG A 60 6.69 2.74 17.24
N ASP A 61 6.91 3.77 18.05
CA ASP A 61 6.04 4.10 19.17
C ASP A 61 4.65 4.55 18.66
N LEU A 62 4.62 5.29 17.54
CA LEU A 62 3.39 5.62 16.83
C LEU A 62 2.66 4.35 16.36
N ALA A 63 3.37 3.41 15.75
CA ALA A 63 2.79 2.15 15.30
C ALA A 63 2.19 1.35 16.47
N VAL A 64 2.92 1.25 17.59
CA VAL A 64 2.44 0.58 18.80
C VAL A 64 1.21 1.27 19.37
N ARG A 65 1.17 2.60 19.39
CA ARG A 65 -0.01 3.38 19.85
C ARG A 65 -1.27 3.03 19.06
N TYR A 66 -1.15 2.72 17.77
CA TYR A 66 -2.25 2.30 16.92
C TYR A 66 -2.44 0.77 16.86
N GLY A 67 -1.83 0.02 17.81
CA GLY A 67 -2.02 -1.41 17.94
C GLY A 67 -1.24 -2.28 16.96
N MET A 68 -0.27 -1.69 16.24
CA MET A 68 0.62 -2.46 15.36
C MET A 68 1.87 -2.91 16.14
N ALA A 69 2.24 -4.19 15.97
CA ALA A 69 3.42 -4.78 16.60
C ALA A 69 4.17 -5.68 15.61
N PRO A 70 5.42 -6.06 15.88
CA PRO A 70 6.09 -7.10 15.12
C PRO A 70 5.25 -8.38 15.09
N GLY A 71 4.95 -8.89 13.89
CA GLY A 71 4.08 -10.06 13.69
C GLY A 71 2.57 -9.75 13.67
N ALA A 72 2.13 -8.57 14.10
CA ALA A 72 0.75 -8.11 14.07
C ALA A 72 0.68 -6.73 13.40
N LYS A 73 0.65 -6.72 12.07
CA LYS A 73 0.65 -5.49 11.24
C LYS A 73 -0.72 -5.20 10.63
N GLY A 74 -1.80 -5.69 11.24
CA GLY A 74 -3.16 -5.47 10.78
C GLY A 74 -3.61 -4.02 10.93
N LEU A 75 -4.56 -3.61 10.10
CA LEU A 75 -5.23 -2.34 10.24
C LEU A 75 -6.23 -2.44 11.41
N THR A 76 -6.05 -1.60 12.40
CA THR A 76 -6.87 -1.61 13.61
C THR A 76 -8.02 -0.61 13.50
N PRO A 77 -9.11 -0.78 14.29
CA PRO A 77 -10.18 0.23 14.36
C PRO A 77 -9.66 1.63 14.73
N ALA A 78 -8.64 1.71 15.58
CA ALA A 78 -8.01 2.98 15.93
C ALA A 78 -7.39 3.71 14.72
N LEU A 79 -6.85 2.96 13.75
CA LEU A 79 -6.37 3.55 12.49
C LEU A 79 -7.51 4.03 11.62
N GLU A 80 -8.64 3.32 11.60
CA GLU A 80 -9.83 3.72 10.83
C GLU A 80 -10.48 4.99 11.40
N CYS A 81 -10.33 5.28 12.68
CA CYS A 81 -10.84 6.50 13.32
C CYS A 81 -9.95 7.73 13.12
N THR A 82 -8.85 7.64 12.39
CA THR A 82 -7.95 8.77 12.13
C THR A 82 -8.47 9.68 11.01
N SER A 83 -7.77 10.81 10.79
CA SER A 83 -8.15 11.79 9.75
C SER A 83 -7.98 11.25 8.33
N SER A 84 -8.71 11.83 7.37
CA SER A 84 -8.56 11.51 5.95
C SER A 84 -7.13 11.77 5.42
N ALA A 85 -6.44 12.78 5.95
CA ALA A 85 -5.05 13.05 5.62
C ALA A 85 -4.12 11.91 6.08
N PHE A 86 -4.37 11.35 7.28
CA PHE A 86 -3.64 10.19 7.76
C PHE A 86 -3.94 8.96 6.89
N HIS A 87 -5.22 8.72 6.55
CA HIS A 87 -5.61 7.62 5.66
C HIS A 87 -4.92 7.73 4.30
N ALA A 88 -4.85 8.91 3.70
CA ALA A 88 -4.16 9.11 2.42
C ALA A 88 -2.70 8.68 2.47
N GLY A 89 -1.97 9.07 3.53
CA GLY A 89 -0.57 8.67 3.72
C GLY A 89 -0.39 7.17 3.99
N LEU A 90 -1.23 6.60 4.86
CA LEU A 90 -1.22 5.17 5.19
C LEU A 90 -1.52 4.30 3.96
N LEU A 91 -2.57 4.65 3.23
CA LEU A 91 -2.97 3.94 2.01
C LEU A 91 -1.92 4.07 0.92
N ARG A 92 -1.33 5.26 0.71
CA ARG A 92 -0.22 5.43 -0.23
C ARG A 92 0.91 4.47 0.07
N GLY A 93 1.39 4.40 1.31
CA GLY A 93 2.43 3.47 1.71
C GLY A 93 2.06 2.01 1.48
N LEU A 94 0.79 1.64 1.73
CA LEU A 94 0.29 0.28 1.50
C LEU A 94 0.22 -0.05 0.00
N PHE A 95 -0.26 0.87 -0.83
CA PHE A 95 -0.28 0.69 -2.28
C PHE A 95 1.12 0.77 -2.92
N ASP A 96 2.03 1.55 -2.36
CA ASP A 96 3.43 1.56 -2.77
C ASP A 96 4.10 0.19 -2.58
N SER A 97 3.80 -0.52 -1.48
CA SER A 97 4.35 -1.86 -1.22
C SER A 97 3.65 -2.94 -2.05
N ASP A 98 2.36 -3.11 -1.88
CA ASP A 98 1.60 -4.28 -2.34
C ASP A 98 0.65 -3.97 -3.50
N GLY A 99 0.45 -2.70 -3.83
CA GLY A 99 -0.42 -2.27 -4.92
C GLY A 99 0.21 -2.43 -6.30
N SER A 100 -0.64 -2.48 -7.31
CA SER A 100 -0.21 -2.54 -8.72
C SER A 100 -1.20 -1.84 -9.64
N VAL A 101 -0.69 -1.28 -10.73
CA VAL A 101 -1.50 -0.78 -11.85
C VAL A 101 -1.57 -1.86 -12.90
N GLN A 102 -2.75 -2.32 -13.26
CA GLN A 102 -2.95 -3.45 -14.16
C GLN A 102 -4.01 -3.16 -15.22
N GLY A 103 -3.91 -3.89 -16.32
CA GLY A 103 -4.87 -3.82 -17.41
C GLY A 103 -4.33 -3.11 -18.64
N THR A 104 -5.22 -2.97 -19.62
CA THR A 104 -4.94 -2.28 -20.90
C THR A 104 -6.11 -1.37 -21.22
N GLN A 105 -5.90 -0.41 -22.12
CA GLN A 105 -6.98 0.49 -22.56
C GLN A 105 -8.19 -0.27 -23.14
N SER A 106 -7.95 -1.38 -23.83
CA SER A 106 -9.02 -2.21 -24.42
C SER A 106 -9.81 -3.03 -23.39
N LYS A 107 -9.14 -3.52 -22.35
CA LYS A 107 -9.75 -4.37 -21.30
C LYS A 107 -10.15 -3.61 -20.05
N GLY A 108 -9.71 -2.35 -19.93
CA GLY A 108 -9.85 -1.49 -18.77
C GLY A 108 -8.63 -1.56 -17.86
N VAL A 109 -8.31 -0.42 -17.26
CA VAL A 109 -7.24 -0.26 -16.29
C VAL A 109 -7.80 -0.31 -14.87
N SER A 110 -7.01 -0.78 -13.94
CA SER A 110 -7.36 -0.82 -12.52
C SER A 110 -6.12 -0.68 -11.65
N VAL A 111 -6.30 -0.05 -10.49
CA VAL A 111 -5.36 -0.15 -9.37
C VAL A 111 -5.84 -1.29 -8.48
N ARG A 112 -4.93 -2.15 -8.09
CA ARG A 112 -5.25 -3.37 -7.32
C ARG A 112 -4.36 -3.51 -6.12
N LEU A 113 -4.92 -4.08 -5.07
CA LEU A 113 -4.24 -4.44 -3.84
C LEU A 113 -4.63 -5.88 -3.47
N ALA A 114 -3.65 -6.78 -3.37
CA ALA A 114 -3.88 -8.17 -3.03
C ALA A 114 -3.26 -8.50 -1.67
N GLN A 115 -4.04 -9.09 -0.77
CA GLN A 115 -3.59 -9.54 0.56
C GLN A 115 -4.26 -10.84 0.96
N SER A 116 -3.66 -11.56 1.90
CA SER A 116 -4.24 -12.77 2.49
C SER A 116 -5.21 -12.47 3.64
N ASP A 117 -5.19 -11.26 4.17
CA ASP A 117 -6.08 -10.82 5.24
C ASP A 117 -7.26 -10.02 4.65
N LEU A 118 -8.44 -10.65 4.66
CA LEU A 118 -9.67 -10.03 4.16
C LEU A 118 -10.09 -8.83 5.01
N ALA A 119 -9.93 -8.91 6.33
CA ALA A 119 -10.33 -7.83 7.23
C ALA A 119 -9.51 -6.56 6.96
N ASN A 120 -8.22 -6.70 6.68
CA ASN A 120 -7.37 -5.58 6.26
C ASN A 120 -7.87 -4.95 4.96
N LEU A 121 -8.24 -5.74 3.95
CA LEU A 121 -8.77 -5.18 2.71
C LEU A 121 -10.13 -4.51 2.90
N GLN A 122 -10.97 -5.02 3.80
CA GLN A 122 -12.23 -4.37 4.18
C GLN A 122 -11.99 -3.02 4.86
N ALA A 123 -11.00 -2.93 5.75
CA ALA A 123 -10.60 -1.66 6.36
C ALA A 123 -10.08 -0.67 5.31
N VAL A 124 -9.22 -1.12 4.39
CA VAL A 124 -8.76 -0.30 3.24
C VAL A 124 -9.95 0.20 2.42
N GLN A 125 -10.93 -0.66 2.15
CA GLN A 125 -12.13 -0.29 1.40
C GLN A 125 -12.92 0.82 2.09
N ARG A 126 -13.13 0.71 3.42
CA ARG A 126 -13.82 1.76 4.20
C ARG A 126 -13.05 3.07 4.22
N MET A 127 -11.72 3.03 4.38
CA MET A 127 -10.86 4.23 4.33
C MET A 127 -10.92 4.90 2.95
N LEU A 128 -10.88 4.14 1.85
CA LEU A 128 -11.03 4.65 0.49
C LEU A 128 -12.40 5.28 0.28
N LEU A 129 -13.47 4.60 0.72
CA LEU A 129 -14.84 5.08 0.59
C LEU A 129 -15.04 6.41 1.34
N ARG A 130 -14.43 6.57 2.51
CA ARG A 130 -14.43 7.82 3.27
C ARG A 130 -13.80 9.00 2.51
N MET A 131 -12.92 8.71 1.56
CA MET A 131 -12.33 9.70 0.65
C MET A 131 -13.07 9.78 -0.71
N GLY A 132 -14.25 9.17 -0.83
CA GLY A 132 -15.04 9.16 -2.06
C GLY A 132 -14.53 8.21 -3.14
N ILE A 133 -13.62 7.29 -2.79
CA ILE A 133 -13.04 6.33 -3.73
C ILE A 133 -13.75 4.98 -3.56
N ALA A 134 -14.66 4.64 -4.47
CA ALA A 134 -15.30 3.34 -4.46
C ALA A 134 -14.36 2.25 -5.01
N SER A 135 -14.43 1.07 -4.42
CA SER A 135 -13.62 -0.08 -4.81
C SER A 135 -14.43 -1.38 -4.71
N LYS A 136 -14.02 -2.38 -5.48
CA LYS A 136 -14.62 -3.70 -5.45
C LYS A 136 -13.69 -4.68 -4.76
N LEU A 137 -14.24 -5.45 -3.82
CA LEU A 137 -13.52 -6.48 -3.12
C LEU A 137 -13.88 -7.85 -3.69
N HIS A 138 -12.87 -8.62 -4.07
CA HIS A 138 -12.98 -9.99 -4.53
C HIS A 138 -12.44 -10.91 -3.45
N ASP A 139 -13.36 -11.57 -2.74
CA ASP A 139 -13.01 -12.60 -1.78
C ASP A 139 -12.42 -13.82 -2.51
N GLN A 140 -11.39 -14.41 -1.92
CA GLN A 140 -10.71 -15.60 -2.43
C GLN A 140 -10.43 -15.57 -3.94
N ARG A 141 -9.95 -14.43 -4.44
CA ARG A 141 -9.56 -14.30 -5.86
C ARG A 141 -8.61 -15.42 -6.29
N ARG A 142 -7.79 -15.87 -5.37
CA ARG A 142 -7.00 -17.09 -5.45
C ARG A 142 -7.26 -17.89 -4.18
N PRO A 143 -7.88 -19.07 -4.28
CA PRO A 143 -8.15 -19.89 -3.10
C PRO A 143 -6.86 -20.39 -2.45
N SER A 144 -6.93 -20.70 -1.17
CA SER A 144 -5.86 -21.39 -0.46
C SER A 144 -5.57 -22.75 -1.09
N GLY A 145 -4.37 -23.23 -0.92
CA GLY A 145 -3.98 -24.54 -1.48
C GLY A 145 -2.48 -24.74 -1.44
N THR A 146 -2.04 -25.83 -2.04
CA THR A 146 -0.63 -26.15 -2.14
C THR A 146 -0.09 -25.77 -3.52
N ARG A 147 1.03 -25.07 -3.57
CA ARG A 147 1.63 -24.58 -4.82
C ARG A 147 3.14 -24.82 -4.84
N MET A 148 3.65 -25.09 -6.05
CA MET A 148 5.09 -25.10 -6.30
C MET A 148 5.58 -23.65 -6.36
N LEU A 149 6.49 -23.28 -5.47
CA LEU A 149 7.09 -21.94 -5.42
C LEU A 149 8.62 -22.07 -5.39
N PRO A 150 9.35 -21.05 -5.91
CA PRO A 150 10.82 -21.02 -5.80
C PRO A 150 11.24 -21.05 -4.32
N ASN A 151 12.21 -21.92 -4.01
CA ASN A 151 12.73 -22.09 -2.64
C ASN A 151 13.92 -21.15 -2.29
N GLY A 152 14.24 -20.20 -3.16
CA GLY A 152 15.38 -19.29 -2.98
C GLY A 152 16.76 -19.93 -3.23
N GLN A 153 16.82 -21.23 -3.54
CA GLN A 153 18.06 -21.99 -3.81
C GLN A 153 18.14 -22.45 -5.28
N GLY A 154 17.36 -21.86 -6.16
CA GLY A 154 17.33 -22.22 -7.58
C GLY A 154 16.44 -23.41 -7.93
N SER A 155 15.75 -24.01 -6.95
CA SER A 155 14.76 -25.07 -7.15
C SER A 155 13.36 -24.65 -6.71
N GLN A 156 12.36 -25.51 -6.92
CA GLN A 156 10.99 -25.29 -6.48
C GLN A 156 10.63 -26.24 -5.36
N GLY A 157 9.85 -25.78 -4.41
CA GLY A 157 9.30 -26.55 -3.30
C GLY A 157 7.78 -26.42 -3.21
N LEU A 158 7.14 -27.38 -2.59
CA LEU A 158 5.70 -27.40 -2.37
C LEU A 158 5.39 -26.62 -1.09
N TYR A 159 4.59 -25.57 -1.20
CA TYR A 159 4.22 -24.70 -0.08
C TYR A 159 2.70 -24.61 0.07
N VAL A 160 2.24 -24.63 1.31
CA VAL A 160 0.86 -24.27 1.64
C VAL A 160 0.74 -22.76 1.57
N VAL A 161 -0.16 -22.27 0.72
CA VAL A 161 -0.43 -20.84 0.54
C VAL A 161 -1.83 -20.50 1.05
N ALA A 162 -1.94 -19.39 1.76
CA ALA A 162 -3.23 -18.85 2.19
C ALA A 162 -4.02 -18.36 0.97
N ALA A 163 -5.35 -18.25 1.14
CA ALA A 163 -6.19 -17.56 0.17
C ALA A 163 -5.70 -16.11 -0.02
N GLN A 164 -5.82 -15.60 -1.24
CA GLN A 164 -5.59 -14.20 -1.55
C GLN A 164 -6.88 -13.52 -1.97
N HIS A 165 -7.16 -12.42 -1.32
CA HIS A 165 -8.26 -11.52 -1.62
C HIS A 165 -7.72 -10.34 -2.43
N GLU A 166 -8.54 -9.71 -3.24
CA GLU A 166 -8.10 -8.60 -4.10
C GLU A 166 -9.09 -7.43 -4.02
N LEU A 167 -8.59 -6.24 -3.72
CA LEU A 167 -9.33 -4.99 -3.82
C LEU A 167 -8.99 -4.34 -5.16
N VAL A 168 -10.01 -3.87 -5.89
CA VAL A 168 -9.89 -3.32 -7.24
C VAL A 168 -10.53 -1.94 -7.29
N ILE A 169 -9.77 -0.94 -7.70
CA ILE A 169 -10.21 0.42 -8.01
C ILE A 169 -10.21 0.58 -9.53
N SER A 170 -11.30 1.04 -10.11
CA SER A 170 -11.46 1.16 -11.57
C SER A 170 -12.41 2.30 -11.94
N GLY A 171 -12.52 2.60 -13.22
CA GLY A 171 -13.40 3.65 -13.74
C GLY A 171 -13.00 5.03 -13.23
N ASP A 172 -13.99 5.85 -12.88
CA ASP A 172 -13.79 7.23 -12.40
C ASP A 172 -12.98 7.30 -11.10
N ASN A 173 -13.04 6.25 -10.30
CA ASN A 173 -12.31 6.16 -9.04
C ASN A 173 -10.78 6.11 -9.22
N LEU A 174 -10.27 5.84 -10.44
CA LEU A 174 -8.84 5.90 -10.73
C LEU A 174 -8.30 7.33 -10.64
N ALA A 175 -9.06 8.31 -11.11
CA ALA A 175 -8.68 9.72 -11.03
C ALA A 175 -8.71 10.20 -9.57
N GLU A 176 -9.77 9.87 -8.84
CA GLU A 176 -9.87 10.17 -7.40
C GLU A 176 -8.75 9.53 -6.59
N PHE A 177 -8.40 8.27 -6.92
CA PHE A 177 -7.26 7.59 -6.29
C PHE A 177 -5.94 8.30 -6.60
N ALA A 178 -5.71 8.69 -7.86
CA ALA A 178 -4.48 9.39 -8.25
C ALA A 178 -4.31 10.72 -7.52
N GLU A 179 -5.40 11.47 -7.36
CA GLU A 179 -5.39 12.78 -6.71
C GLU A 179 -5.23 12.67 -5.18
N ARG A 180 -5.98 11.79 -4.53
CA ARG A 180 -6.10 11.76 -3.06
C ARG A 180 -5.13 10.81 -2.39
N VAL A 181 -4.78 9.71 -3.02
CA VAL A 181 -3.85 8.70 -2.50
C VAL A 181 -2.57 8.67 -3.32
N GLY A 182 -2.65 8.26 -4.57
CA GLY A 182 -1.53 8.16 -5.49
C GLY A 182 -0.47 7.16 -5.06
N PHE A 183 0.69 7.27 -5.70
CA PHE A 183 1.88 6.49 -5.40
C PHE A 183 3.08 7.40 -5.18
N SER A 184 3.94 7.05 -4.22
CA SER A 184 5.30 7.59 -4.10
C SER A 184 6.28 6.79 -4.95
N ASP A 185 5.96 5.54 -5.28
CA ASP A 185 6.71 4.72 -6.23
C ASP A 185 6.58 5.30 -7.63
N GLU A 186 7.71 5.76 -8.20
CA GLU A 186 7.74 6.47 -9.48
C GLU A 186 7.21 5.60 -10.64
N ALA A 187 7.57 4.31 -10.66
CA ALA A 187 7.14 3.41 -11.73
C ALA A 187 5.62 3.18 -11.71
N LYS A 188 5.03 3.05 -10.52
CA LYS A 188 3.58 2.90 -10.34
C LYS A 188 2.85 4.21 -10.61
N ALA A 189 3.40 5.35 -10.18
CA ALA A 189 2.86 6.68 -10.46
C ALA A 189 2.81 6.94 -11.97
N ASP A 190 3.91 6.70 -12.68
CA ASP A 190 4.00 6.84 -14.13
C ASP A 190 3.04 5.89 -14.87
N ALA A 191 2.89 4.65 -14.38
CA ALA A 191 1.98 3.69 -14.97
C ALA A 191 0.52 4.15 -14.83
N LEU A 192 0.14 4.69 -13.67
CA LEU A 192 -1.18 5.24 -13.43
C LEU A 192 -1.44 6.49 -14.28
N GLU A 193 -0.48 7.40 -14.34
CA GLU A 193 -0.60 8.62 -15.14
C GLU A 193 -0.75 8.31 -16.63
N ARG A 194 0.09 7.42 -17.19
CA ARG A 194 -0.06 6.97 -18.57
C ARG A 194 -1.42 6.33 -18.84
N ALA A 195 -1.92 5.54 -17.87
CA ALA A 195 -3.22 4.92 -17.97
C ALA A 195 -4.35 5.95 -18.01
N LEU A 196 -4.29 6.99 -17.18
CA LEU A 196 -5.29 8.06 -17.11
C LEU A 196 -5.25 8.93 -18.39
N ARG A 197 -4.07 9.32 -18.89
CA ARG A 197 -3.95 10.11 -20.12
C ARG A 197 -4.51 9.39 -21.35
N GLY A 198 -4.34 8.08 -21.42
CA GLY A 198 -4.80 7.25 -22.55
C GLY A 198 -6.18 6.65 -22.37
N TYR A 199 -6.92 7.00 -21.32
CA TYR A 199 -8.17 6.34 -20.94
C TYR A 199 -9.27 6.61 -21.97
N GLN A 200 -9.45 5.68 -22.91
CA GLN A 200 -10.40 5.80 -24.02
C GLN A 200 -11.74 5.09 -23.74
N ARG A 201 -11.83 4.33 -22.68
CA ARG A 201 -13.04 3.58 -22.38
C ARG A 201 -14.14 4.56 -21.95
N ARG A 202 -15.29 4.53 -22.60
CA ARG A 202 -16.49 5.19 -22.07
C ARG A 202 -16.67 4.68 -20.66
N LEU A 203 -16.63 5.61 -19.71
CA LEU A 203 -16.83 5.36 -18.31
C LEU A 203 -18.04 4.46 -18.17
N ASN A 204 -17.81 3.24 -17.72
CA ASN A 204 -18.92 2.39 -17.31
C ASN A 204 -19.53 3.13 -16.13
N ARG A 205 -20.65 3.78 -16.33
CA ARG A 205 -21.39 4.49 -15.27
C ARG A 205 -21.99 3.45 -14.32
N GLU A 206 -21.15 2.62 -13.74
CA GLU A 206 -21.53 1.90 -12.55
C GLU A 206 -21.75 2.97 -11.48
N ARG A 207 -22.96 3.43 -11.38
CA ARG A 207 -23.37 4.24 -10.25
C ARG A 207 -23.30 3.33 -9.05
N PHE A 208 -22.30 3.49 -8.22
CA PHE A 208 -22.32 2.93 -6.89
C PHE A 208 -23.46 3.61 -6.13
N VAL A 209 -24.62 3.00 -6.18
CA VAL A 209 -25.77 3.41 -5.37
C VAL A 209 -25.70 2.57 -4.11
N ALA A 210 -25.34 3.18 -2.99
CA ALA A 210 -25.52 2.58 -1.69
C ALA A 210 -26.90 2.98 -1.17
N THR A 211 -27.70 2.01 -0.74
CA THR A 211 -28.96 2.24 -0.05
C THR A 211 -28.69 2.18 1.45
N VAL A 212 -29.08 3.23 2.17
CA VAL A 212 -29.03 3.22 3.64
C VAL A 212 -30.16 2.30 4.11
N GLU A 213 -29.81 1.14 4.67
CA GLU A 213 -30.81 0.17 5.16
C GLU A 213 -31.24 0.46 6.59
N GLY A 214 -30.47 1.23 7.35
CA GLY A 214 -30.79 1.62 8.71
C GLY A 214 -29.82 2.62 9.31
N LEU A 215 -30.30 3.36 10.29
CA LEU A 215 -29.50 4.25 11.13
C LEU A 215 -29.71 3.83 12.58
N THR A 216 -28.63 3.48 13.27
CA THR A 216 -28.65 3.20 14.70
C THR A 216 -27.90 4.32 15.41
N PRO A 217 -28.52 4.99 16.39
CA PRO A 217 -27.81 5.98 17.19
C PRO A 217 -26.67 5.30 17.98
N ASP A 218 -25.46 5.82 17.86
CA ASP A 218 -24.25 5.28 18.51
C ASP A 218 -23.75 6.16 19.67
N GLY A 219 -24.63 7.01 20.18
CA GLY A 219 -24.33 7.91 21.31
C GLY A 219 -23.88 9.30 20.84
N TYR A 220 -23.34 10.06 21.79
CA TYR A 220 -22.78 11.38 21.58
C TYR A 220 -21.28 11.33 21.90
N GLU A 221 -20.44 11.78 20.99
CA GLU A 221 -19.02 12.05 21.23
C GLU A 221 -18.78 13.56 21.19
N ASP A 222 -18.00 14.07 22.14
CA ASP A 222 -17.48 15.44 22.07
C ASP A 222 -16.41 15.52 20.99
N VAL A 223 -16.57 16.45 20.04
CA VAL A 223 -15.69 16.65 18.89
C VAL A 223 -14.63 17.72 19.20
#